data_9abc6eb1f626b47134ec95b5e9990086
#
_entry.id   9abc6eb1f626b47134ec95b5e9990086
#
_cell.length_a   1.000
_cell.length_b   1.000
_cell.length_c   1.000
_cell.angle_alpha   90.00
_cell.angle_beta   90.00
_cell.angle_gamma   90.00
#
_symmetry.space_group_name_H-M   'P 1'
#
loop_
_entity.id
_entity.type
_entity.pdbx_description
1 polymer ?
#
loop_
_entity_poly.entity_id
_entity_poly.type
_entity_poly.pdbx_seq_one_letter_code
_entity_poly.pdbx_strand_id
1 'polypeptide(L)'
;MMAMYGLAGCREWLHEEVRRIVGVAIADGLLYFAGLEKTAAGWQVACLESVLFAPEEERAASIAEKTAVLLARSGWEEVPVVLALPSEDVYEEEMQLPALSTRELAQTAHWEMAAREPFGGAPLLTSYAPLTQGGYEVAAVAAEEAEAYRRAFAAAGVRLWATAAPPASFRLLAEADRLRWQETSLPLAAALLEADGTFRGWDERFSRALYGAAVLVQVLPGPGRTFPFATVRLSGFNLRRIAGAAVCFAVSLLLLVTGADIYRLYTARQEARQLQAELALSRGEMNRMEDFRAEEAWIARRDDALRSLSAASPPAAAVLSFLGARNVAGVYLTELSLQPQQSLQIKGEAVTYDALADYLAGFEAQADKGGRGAALTGSTRHEGGIGFIIEVPLVAAEAESAATVREGEEAAHASLE
;
A
#
# COMPACT_ATOMS: atom_id res chain seq x y z
N MET A 1 24.83 8.44 -12.40
CA MET A 1 24.93 9.87 -12.75
C MET A 1 23.57 10.59 -12.83
N MET A 2 22.52 10.04 -13.40
CA MET A 2 21.19 10.67 -13.45
C MET A 2 20.53 10.95 -12.08
N ALA A 3 20.77 10.13 -11.06
CA ALA A 3 20.16 10.30 -9.72
C ALA A 3 20.73 11.51 -8.94
N MET A 4 21.96 11.94 -9.21
CA MET A 4 22.55 13.10 -8.53
C MET A 4 21.97 14.43 -9.03
N TYR A 5 21.61 14.53 -10.31
CA TYR A 5 20.97 15.75 -10.85
C TYR A 5 19.53 15.92 -10.32
N GLY A 6 18.84 14.83 -10.05
CA GLY A 6 17.49 14.90 -9.45
C GLY A 6 17.47 15.44 -8.02
N LEU A 7 18.46 15.13 -7.19
CA LEU A 7 18.55 15.59 -5.80
C LEU A 7 18.94 17.07 -5.70
N ALA A 8 19.82 17.56 -6.59
CA ALA A 8 20.17 18.97 -6.64
C ALA A 8 18.95 19.85 -7.05
N GLY A 9 18.23 19.45 -8.08
CA GLY A 9 17.00 20.12 -8.51
C GLY A 9 15.88 20.10 -7.46
N CYS A 10 15.72 18.98 -6.73
CA CYS A 10 14.78 18.90 -5.61
C CYS A 10 15.19 19.83 -4.45
N ARG A 11 16.48 19.99 -4.20
CA ARG A 11 16.99 20.88 -3.16
C ARG A 11 16.72 22.35 -3.50
N GLU A 12 16.97 22.77 -4.73
CA GLU A 12 16.66 24.12 -5.21
C GLU A 12 15.15 24.38 -5.20
N TRP A 13 14.34 23.41 -5.57
CA TRP A 13 12.87 23.55 -5.55
C TRP A 13 12.30 23.69 -4.14
N LEU A 14 12.92 23.09 -3.13
CA LEU A 14 12.50 23.18 -1.73
C LEU A 14 12.90 24.50 -1.07
N HIS A 15 13.84 25.24 -1.64
CA HIS A 15 14.24 26.56 -1.12
C HIS A 15 13.25 27.64 -1.59
N GLU A 16 12.99 28.59 -0.70
CA GLU A 16 12.24 29.78 -1.06
C GLU A 16 13.04 30.58 -2.10
N GLU A 17 12.48 30.73 -3.28
CA GLU A 17 13.11 31.56 -4.31
C GLU A 17 13.01 33.02 -3.90
N VAL A 18 14.14 33.57 -3.48
CA VAL A 18 14.23 34.98 -3.17
C VAL A 18 14.15 35.78 -4.46
N ARG A 19 13.10 36.55 -4.58
CA ARG A 19 12.91 37.44 -5.74
C ARG A 19 13.30 38.88 -5.46
N ARG A 20 13.32 39.25 -4.18
CA ARG A 20 13.67 40.60 -3.71
C ARG A 20 14.50 40.47 -2.45
N ILE A 21 15.48 41.29 -2.31
CA ILE A 21 16.32 41.41 -1.12
C ILE A 21 16.73 42.87 -0.94
N VAL A 22 16.85 43.26 0.31
CA VAL A 22 17.23 44.64 0.65
C VAL A 22 18.54 44.62 1.42
N GLY A 23 19.45 45.49 1.02
CA GLY A 23 20.61 45.83 1.81
C GLY A 23 20.39 47.15 2.52
N VAL A 24 20.85 47.23 3.76
CA VAL A 24 20.80 48.42 4.60
C VAL A 24 22.19 48.72 5.12
N ALA A 25 22.59 49.96 5.09
CA ALA A 25 23.86 50.44 5.65
C ALA A 25 23.69 51.78 6.32
N ILE A 26 24.57 52.10 7.26
CA ILE A 26 24.68 53.41 7.87
C ILE A 26 26.04 54.02 7.54
N ALA A 27 26.03 55.24 7.08
CA ALA A 27 27.25 56.04 6.88
C ALA A 27 26.93 57.53 7.02
N ASP A 28 27.80 58.25 7.65
CA ASP A 28 27.75 59.71 7.79
C ASP A 28 26.39 60.28 8.27
N GLY A 29 25.77 59.62 9.23
CA GLY A 29 24.46 60.02 9.78
C GLY A 29 23.27 59.84 8.84
N LEU A 30 23.42 58.99 7.80
CA LEU A 30 22.36 58.57 6.89
C LEU A 30 22.22 57.04 6.94
N LEU A 31 20.98 56.58 6.85
CA LEU A 31 20.65 55.19 6.60
C LEU A 31 20.40 55.00 5.11
N TYR A 32 21.18 54.14 4.48
CA TYR A 32 21.10 53.80 3.07
C TYR A 32 20.34 52.51 2.90
N PHE A 33 19.35 52.52 2.03
CA PHE A 33 18.47 51.41 1.71
C PHE A 33 18.61 51.10 0.21
N ALA A 34 18.94 49.89 -0.11
CA ALA A 34 19.15 49.44 -1.49
C ALA A 34 18.45 48.11 -1.75
N GLY A 35 17.49 48.10 -2.65
CA GLY A 35 16.71 46.93 -3.02
C GLY A 35 17.18 46.28 -4.32
N LEU A 36 17.37 44.95 -4.29
CA LEU A 36 17.64 44.14 -5.45
C LEU A 36 16.39 43.30 -5.79
N GLU A 37 16.03 43.25 -7.07
CA GLU A 37 14.92 42.47 -7.60
C GLU A 37 15.41 41.51 -8.69
N LYS A 38 14.92 40.28 -8.66
CA LYS A 38 15.21 39.27 -9.67
C LYS A 38 14.21 39.35 -10.82
N THR A 39 14.70 39.63 -11.99
CA THR A 39 13.95 39.65 -13.26
C THR A 39 14.27 38.42 -14.11
N ALA A 40 13.66 38.31 -15.27
CA ALA A 40 14.00 37.27 -16.25
C ALA A 40 15.44 37.39 -16.79
N ALA A 41 16.00 38.61 -16.81
CA ALA A 41 17.36 38.88 -17.26
C ALA A 41 18.43 38.72 -16.14
N GLY A 42 18.00 38.53 -14.89
CA GLY A 42 18.89 38.44 -13.73
C GLY A 42 18.51 39.44 -12.63
N TRP A 43 19.43 39.69 -11.72
CA TRP A 43 19.24 40.64 -10.65
C TRP A 43 19.48 42.06 -11.13
N GLN A 44 18.66 42.99 -10.65
CA GLN A 44 18.79 44.41 -10.91
C GLN A 44 18.60 45.23 -9.62
N VAL A 45 19.15 46.42 -9.55
CA VAL A 45 18.89 47.39 -8.49
C VAL A 45 17.55 48.03 -8.76
N ALA A 46 16.58 47.83 -7.89
CA ALA A 46 15.21 48.31 -8.10
C ALA A 46 14.81 49.49 -7.21
N CYS A 47 15.52 49.71 -6.10
CA CYS A 47 15.22 50.77 -5.16
C CYS A 47 16.52 51.29 -4.51
N LEU A 48 16.66 52.58 -4.41
CA LEU A 48 17.74 53.27 -3.69
C LEU A 48 17.13 54.41 -2.92
N GLU A 49 17.17 54.41 -1.61
CA GLU A 49 16.68 55.49 -0.75
C GLU A 49 17.68 55.75 0.38
N SER A 50 17.74 56.99 0.83
CA SER A 50 18.50 57.36 2.02
C SER A 50 17.67 58.25 2.93
N VAL A 51 17.82 58.05 4.22
CA VAL A 51 17.08 58.78 5.25
C VAL A 51 18.04 59.26 6.34
N LEU A 52 17.83 60.46 6.85
CA LEU A 52 18.58 60.98 7.99
C LEU A 52 18.46 60.00 9.19
N PHE A 53 19.61 59.62 9.70
CA PHE A 53 19.76 58.81 10.86
C PHE A 53 20.45 59.60 11.97
N ALA A 54 19.69 59.97 12.98
CA ALA A 54 20.27 60.51 14.22
C ALA A 54 20.41 59.32 15.18
N PRO A 55 21.59 59.00 15.69
CA PRO A 55 21.79 57.97 16.65
C PRO A 55 21.07 58.32 17.95
N GLU A 56 20.06 57.54 18.30
CA GLU A 56 19.41 57.56 19.62
C GLU A 56 20.11 56.57 20.53
N GLU A 57 19.73 56.53 21.85
CA GLU A 57 20.38 55.68 22.84
C GLU A 57 20.38 54.18 22.47
N GLU A 58 19.35 53.72 21.73
CA GLU A 58 19.27 52.35 21.24
C GLU A 58 19.46 52.29 19.72
N ARG A 59 20.70 52.30 19.27
CA ARG A 59 21.09 52.34 17.86
C ARG A 59 20.44 51.23 17.04
N ALA A 60 20.50 49.97 17.54
CA ALA A 60 19.96 48.80 16.81
C ALA A 60 18.44 48.90 16.62
N ALA A 61 17.72 49.36 17.64
CA ALA A 61 16.27 49.54 17.56
C ALA A 61 15.89 50.65 16.56
N SER A 62 16.58 51.78 16.63
CA SER A 62 16.34 52.93 15.71
C SER A 62 16.61 52.53 14.22
N ILE A 63 17.66 51.77 13.96
CA ILE A 63 17.94 51.22 12.61
C ILE A 63 16.81 50.31 12.13
N ALA A 64 16.37 49.39 12.99
CA ALA A 64 15.33 48.43 12.65
C ALA A 64 14.00 49.13 12.36
N GLU A 65 13.57 50.09 13.20
CA GLU A 65 12.34 50.87 13.01
C GLU A 65 12.36 51.67 11.71
N LYS A 66 13.46 52.39 11.45
CA LYS A 66 13.59 53.18 10.19
C LYS A 66 13.62 52.28 8.97
N THR A 67 14.25 51.09 9.09
CA THR A 67 14.22 50.08 8.01
C THR A 67 12.81 49.61 7.78
N ALA A 68 12.03 49.32 8.83
CA ALA A 68 10.63 48.92 8.70
C ALA A 68 9.79 49.99 7.97
N VAL A 69 9.97 51.26 8.33
CA VAL A 69 9.28 52.39 7.67
C VAL A 69 9.66 52.48 6.19
N LEU A 70 10.92 52.30 5.86
CA LEU A 70 11.37 52.32 4.44
C LEU A 70 10.82 51.14 3.66
N LEU A 71 10.80 49.94 4.25
CA LEU A 71 10.19 48.78 3.63
C LEU A 71 8.71 48.99 3.34
N ALA A 72 7.96 49.51 4.32
CA ALA A 72 6.54 49.79 4.15
C ALA A 72 6.30 50.86 3.06
N ARG A 73 7.10 51.93 3.07
CA ARG A 73 7.00 53.01 2.09
C ARG A 73 7.29 52.56 0.67
N SER A 74 8.27 51.68 0.49
CA SER A 74 8.65 51.15 -0.83
C SER A 74 7.80 49.95 -1.28
N GLY A 75 6.87 49.42 -0.45
CA GLY A 75 6.06 48.23 -0.75
C GLY A 75 6.85 46.93 -0.71
N TRP A 76 7.88 46.89 0.15
CA TRP A 76 8.79 45.73 0.30
C TRP A 76 8.70 45.12 1.70
N GLU A 77 7.52 45.10 2.34
CA GLU A 77 7.32 44.77 3.75
C GLU A 77 7.82 43.37 4.16
N GLU A 78 7.67 42.39 3.33
CA GLU A 78 8.06 41.00 3.65
C GLU A 78 9.43 40.59 3.09
N VAL A 79 10.16 41.55 2.52
CA VAL A 79 11.41 41.25 1.85
C VAL A 79 12.54 41.04 2.87
N PRO A 80 13.40 40.03 2.67
CA PRO A 80 14.54 39.81 3.55
C PRO A 80 15.53 40.95 3.48
N VAL A 81 16.07 41.33 4.63
CA VAL A 81 17.01 42.43 4.81
C VAL A 81 18.39 41.91 5.16
N VAL A 82 19.41 42.54 4.62
CA VAL A 82 20.81 42.35 5.02
C VAL A 82 21.34 43.69 5.55
N LEU A 83 21.80 43.67 6.77
CA LEU A 83 22.40 44.87 7.39
C LEU A 83 23.91 44.83 7.19
N ALA A 84 24.41 45.83 6.49
CA ALA A 84 25.84 46.12 6.56
C ALA A 84 26.13 46.83 7.90
N LEU A 85 26.87 46.15 8.75
CA LEU A 85 27.21 46.68 10.06
C LEU A 85 27.99 47.97 9.96
N PRO A 86 27.76 48.92 10.88
CA PRO A 86 28.60 50.09 10.99
C PRO A 86 30.07 49.72 11.20
N SER A 87 30.98 50.50 10.61
CA SER A 87 32.42 50.21 10.72
C SER A 87 32.96 50.29 12.17
N GLU A 88 32.27 50.96 13.02
CA GLU A 88 32.60 51.11 14.45
C GLU A 88 32.32 49.79 15.24
N ASP A 89 31.40 48.97 14.78
CA ASP A 89 31.01 47.72 15.40
C ASP A 89 31.80 46.54 14.83
N VAL A 90 32.56 46.78 13.76
CA VAL A 90 33.32 45.71 13.08
C VAL A 90 34.82 46.01 13.24
N TYR A 91 35.50 44.98 13.70
CA TYR A 91 36.97 45.01 13.73
C TYR A 91 37.49 44.28 12.48
N GLU A 92 38.27 45.02 11.66
CA GLU A 92 38.82 44.51 10.40
C GLU A 92 40.36 44.49 10.49
N GLU A 93 40.96 43.40 10.04
CA GLU A 93 42.42 43.27 10.02
C GLU A 93 42.87 42.40 8.84
N GLU A 94 43.99 42.82 8.21
CA GLU A 94 44.67 42.01 7.22
C GLU A 94 45.60 40.98 7.88
N MET A 95 45.42 39.71 7.56
CA MET A 95 46.16 38.63 8.14
C MET A 95 46.86 37.78 7.07
N GLN A 96 48.08 37.37 7.36
CA GLN A 96 48.78 36.35 6.57
C GLN A 96 48.49 34.98 7.18
N LEU A 97 47.46 34.31 6.68
CA LEU A 97 47.10 32.98 7.11
C LEU A 97 47.70 31.94 6.13
N PRO A 98 48.11 30.76 6.62
CA PRO A 98 48.62 29.71 5.76
C PRO A 98 47.55 29.18 4.82
N ALA A 99 47.99 28.50 3.76
CA ALA A 99 47.08 27.83 2.83
C ALA A 99 46.43 26.61 3.52
N LEU A 100 45.25 26.79 4.04
CA LEU A 100 44.45 25.80 4.76
C LEU A 100 43.16 25.49 3.99
N SER A 101 42.50 24.41 4.39
CA SER A 101 41.11 24.17 3.92
C SER A 101 40.19 25.28 4.40
N THR A 102 39.07 25.51 3.70
CA THR A 102 38.09 26.56 4.05
C THR A 102 37.61 26.50 5.50
N ARG A 103 37.49 25.28 6.04
CA ARG A 103 37.07 25.08 7.43
C ARG A 103 38.20 25.42 8.44
N GLU A 104 39.41 24.98 8.17
CA GLU A 104 40.55 25.27 9.02
C GLU A 104 40.87 26.74 8.98
N LEU A 105 40.80 27.38 7.81
CA LEU A 105 41.00 28.80 7.63
C LEU A 105 40.01 29.60 8.48
N ALA A 106 38.70 29.24 8.43
CA ALA A 106 37.66 29.90 9.24
C ALA A 106 37.94 29.75 10.76
N GLN A 107 38.43 28.57 11.19
CA GLN A 107 38.77 28.35 12.59
C GLN A 107 40.03 29.12 13.00
N THR A 108 41.03 29.15 12.15
CA THR A 108 42.27 29.89 12.43
C THR A 108 42.00 31.40 12.49
N ALA A 109 41.24 31.92 11.51
CA ALA A 109 40.86 33.32 11.52
C ALA A 109 40.06 33.68 12.79
N HIS A 110 39.15 32.80 13.21
CA HIS A 110 38.38 33.00 14.45
C HIS A 110 39.31 33.03 15.69
N TRP A 111 40.21 32.10 15.84
CA TRP A 111 41.13 32.05 17.00
C TRP A 111 42.09 33.25 17.04
N GLU A 112 42.63 33.62 15.89
CA GLU A 112 43.51 34.77 15.80
C GLU A 112 42.80 36.08 16.20
N MET A 113 41.57 36.26 15.74
CA MET A 113 40.76 37.40 16.11
C MET A 113 40.33 37.38 17.59
N ALA A 114 39.95 36.19 18.12
CA ALA A 114 39.54 36.05 19.51
C ALA A 114 40.69 36.35 20.52
N ALA A 115 41.95 36.10 20.10
CA ALA A 115 43.09 36.41 20.92
C ALA A 115 43.45 37.88 20.99
N ARG A 116 42.85 38.72 20.14
CA ARG A 116 43.17 40.16 20.04
C ARG A 116 42.20 41.05 20.85
N GLU A 117 42.69 42.18 21.25
CA GLU A 117 41.81 43.22 21.76
C GLU A 117 40.99 43.80 20.58
N PRO A 118 39.71 44.20 20.77
CA PRO A 118 39.05 44.38 22.08
C PRO A 118 38.31 43.14 22.61
N PHE A 119 38.38 41.98 21.93
CA PHE A 119 37.50 40.85 22.25
C PHE A 119 37.86 40.13 23.53
N GLY A 120 39.13 39.96 23.85
CA GLY A 120 39.56 39.41 25.15
C GLY A 120 38.94 38.07 25.55
N GLY A 121 38.61 37.20 24.57
CA GLY A 121 37.95 35.93 24.79
C GLY A 121 36.41 35.99 24.80
N ALA A 122 35.78 37.13 24.52
CA ALA A 122 34.35 37.25 24.34
C ALA A 122 33.89 36.46 23.09
N PRO A 123 32.68 35.93 23.06
CA PRO A 123 32.13 35.29 21.88
C PRO A 123 32.07 36.24 20.71
N LEU A 124 32.63 35.84 19.56
CA LEU A 124 32.65 36.68 18.37
C LEU A 124 32.22 35.89 17.13
N LEU A 125 31.71 36.60 16.15
CA LEU A 125 31.45 36.12 14.81
C LEU A 125 32.58 36.63 13.91
N THR A 126 33.16 35.74 13.12
CA THR A 126 34.23 36.08 12.21
C THR A 126 33.89 35.76 10.76
N SER A 127 34.43 36.53 9.90
CA SER A 127 34.38 36.32 8.47
C SER A 127 35.71 36.71 7.84
N TYR A 128 36.03 36.17 6.67
CA TYR A 128 37.29 36.42 6.01
C TYR A 128 37.14 36.50 4.49
N ALA A 129 37.99 37.26 3.84
CA ALA A 129 38.09 37.36 2.39
C ALA A 129 39.57 37.28 1.95
N PRO A 130 39.88 36.59 0.88
CA PRO A 130 41.21 36.63 0.31
C PRO A 130 41.49 38.00 -0.31
N LEU A 131 42.68 38.49 -0.06
CA LEU A 131 43.18 39.71 -0.68
C LEU A 131 43.85 39.41 -2.02
N THR A 132 43.76 40.35 -2.97
CA THR A 132 44.40 40.21 -4.30
C THR A 132 45.93 40.15 -4.24
N GLN A 133 46.53 40.71 -3.18
CA GLN A 133 47.99 40.75 -2.96
C GLN A 133 48.47 39.55 -2.14
N GLY A 134 47.62 38.60 -1.81
CA GLY A 134 47.91 37.49 -0.89
C GLY A 134 47.55 37.84 0.56
N GLY A 135 47.20 36.81 1.31
CA GLY A 135 46.64 36.97 2.66
C GLY A 135 45.13 37.08 2.68
N TYR A 136 44.58 37.44 3.81
CA TYR A 136 43.16 37.53 4.05
C TYR A 136 42.77 38.80 4.83
N GLU A 137 41.74 39.42 4.42
CA GLU A 137 41.03 40.40 5.23
C GLU A 137 40.09 39.65 6.15
N VAL A 138 40.21 39.82 7.45
CA VAL A 138 39.38 39.17 8.44
C VAL A 138 38.59 40.20 9.18
N ALA A 139 37.29 40.06 9.24
CA ALA A 139 36.39 40.92 9.97
C ALA A 139 35.78 40.14 11.16
N ALA A 140 35.63 40.80 12.27
CA ALA A 140 35.00 40.26 13.48
C ALA A 140 34.03 41.23 14.10
N VAL A 141 33.00 40.71 14.70
CA VAL A 141 32.01 41.47 15.48
C VAL A 141 31.68 40.70 16.76
N ALA A 142 31.41 41.41 17.85
CA ALA A 142 30.94 40.77 19.07
C ALA A 142 29.60 40.06 18.82
N ALA A 143 29.51 38.80 19.25
CA ALA A 143 28.30 37.99 19.02
C ALA A 143 27.06 38.61 19.70
N GLU A 144 27.25 39.26 20.82
CA GLU A 144 26.20 39.96 21.57
C GLU A 144 25.64 41.13 20.74
N GLU A 145 26.49 41.84 20.04
CA GLU A 145 26.11 43.00 19.22
C GLU A 145 25.34 42.57 17.97
N ALA A 146 25.84 41.56 17.27
CA ALA A 146 25.10 40.95 16.15
C ALA A 146 23.72 40.41 16.58
N GLU A 147 23.65 39.85 17.77
CA GLU A 147 22.39 39.36 18.33
C GLU A 147 21.48 40.53 18.77
N ALA A 148 22.00 41.64 19.23
CA ALA A 148 21.23 42.86 19.51
C ALA A 148 20.53 43.37 18.25
N TYR A 149 21.23 43.46 17.13
CA TYR A 149 20.63 43.82 15.84
C TYR A 149 19.54 42.81 15.44
N ARG A 150 19.81 41.51 15.59
CA ARG A 150 18.82 40.49 15.24
C ARG A 150 17.53 40.62 16.06
N ARG A 151 17.64 40.84 17.35
CA ARG A 151 16.50 41.06 18.24
C ARG A 151 15.73 42.33 17.91
N ALA A 152 16.44 43.44 17.65
CA ALA A 152 15.82 44.71 17.27
C ALA A 152 15.02 44.60 15.96
N PHE A 153 15.58 43.99 14.93
CA PHE A 153 14.88 43.76 13.67
C PHE A 153 13.67 42.86 13.82
N ALA A 154 13.80 41.80 14.63
CA ALA A 154 12.68 40.91 14.93
C ALA A 154 11.54 41.64 15.69
N ALA A 155 11.88 42.50 16.64
CA ALA A 155 10.92 43.34 17.36
C ALA A 155 10.19 44.34 16.43
N ALA A 156 10.90 44.88 15.46
CA ALA A 156 10.33 45.77 14.43
C ALA A 156 9.55 45.00 13.31
N GLY A 157 9.44 43.64 13.40
CA GLY A 157 8.77 42.83 12.38
C GLY A 157 9.54 42.71 11.07
N VAL A 158 10.82 43.10 11.06
CA VAL A 158 11.67 43.05 9.86
C VAL A 158 12.43 41.72 9.81
N ARG A 159 12.44 41.09 8.66
CA ARG A 159 13.12 39.80 8.45
C ARG A 159 14.61 40.02 8.15
N LEU A 160 15.42 40.17 9.20
CA LEU A 160 16.87 40.26 9.05
C LEU A 160 17.45 38.88 8.70
N TRP A 161 18.04 38.75 7.52
CA TRP A 161 18.64 37.50 7.06
C TRP A 161 20.11 37.39 7.42
N ALA A 162 20.82 38.48 7.33
CA ALA A 162 22.23 38.47 7.64
C ALA A 162 22.68 39.88 8.08
N THR A 163 23.75 39.88 8.82
CA THR A 163 24.61 41.05 8.98
C THR A 163 25.86 40.83 8.15
N ALA A 164 26.44 41.89 7.59
CA ALA A 164 27.61 41.82 6.75
C ALA A 164 28.60 42.94 7.09
N ALA A 165 29.88 42.70 6.87
CA ALA A 165 30.90 43.72 6.87
C ALA A 165 31.39 43.93 5.43
N PRO A 166 30.99 45.00 4.75
CA PRO A 166 31.54 45.29 3.44
C PRO A 166 33.01 45.64 3.56
N PRO A 167 33.91 45.03 2.76
CA PRO A 167 35.32 45.42 2.76
C PRO A 167 35.50 46.90 2.50
N ALA A 168 36.48 47.53 3.14
CA ALA A 168 36.78 48.93 2.95
C ALA A 168 37.09 49.30 1.48
N SER A 169 37.57 48.34 0.71
CA SER A 169 37.87 48.48 -0.71
C SER A 169 36.65 48.34 -1.63
N PHE A 170 35.48 47.90 -1.11
CA PHE A 170 34.30 47.66 -1.92
C PHE A 170 33.61 48.97 -2.32
N ARG A 171 33.63 49.29 -3.59
CA ARG A 171 32.99 50.45 -4.18
C ARG A 171 32.38 50.11 -5.52
N LEU A 172 31.10 50.41 -5.68
CA LEU A 172 30.41 50.31 -6.96
C LEU A 172 30.56 51.64 -7.70
N LEU A 173 30.88 51.54 -8.97
CA LEU A 173 30.96 52.71 -9.86
C LEU A 173 29.70 52.77 -10.70
N ALA A 174 29.07 53.93 -10.75
CA ALA A 174 27.91 54.16 -11.61
C ALA A 174 28.35 54.38 -13.06
N GLU A 175 27.84 53.57 -13.97
CA GLU A 175 28.04 53.67 -15.40
C GLU A 175 26.65 53.71 -16.07
N ALA A 176 26.24 54.86 -16.55
CA ALA A 176 24.97 55.03 -17.24
C ALA A 176 23.76 54.32 -16.61
N ASP A 177 23.50 53.09 -17.07
CA ASP A 177 22.35 52.25 -16.69
C ASP A 177 22.68 51.09 -15.72
N ARG A 178 23.93 51.08 -15.20
CA ARG A 178 24.41 49.97 -14.36
C ARG A 178 25.40 50.40 -13.30
N LEU A 179 25.54 49.58 -12.26
CA LEU A 179 26.60 49.70 -11.28
C LEU A 179 27.66 48.64 -11.56
N ARG A 180 28.91 49.03 -11.60
CA ARG A 180 30.03 48.15 -11.91
C ARG A 180 30.97 47.99 -10.74
N TRP A 181 31.38 46.75 -10.53
CA TRP A 181 32.46 46.38 -9.63
C TRP A 181 33.33 45.31 -10.30
N GLN A 182 34.58 45.68 -10.58
CA GLN A 182 35.49 44.82 -11.35
C GLN A 182 34.85 44.35 -12.68
N GLU A 183 34.68 43.05 -12.90
CA GLU A 183 34.08 42.49 -14.11
C GLU A 183 32.56 42.29 -14.01
N THR A 184 32.01 42.53 -12.81
CA THR A 184 30.56 42.30 -12.57
C THR A 184 29.80 43.61 -12.70
N SER A 185 28.65 43.57 -13.34
CA SER A 185 27.75 44.70 -13.47
C SER A 185 26.34 44.37 -12.99
N LEU A 186 25.76 45.26 -12.24
CA LEU A 186 24.38 45.22 -11.76
C LEU A 186 23.57 46.24 -12.55
N PRO A 187 22.62 45.85 -13.38
CA PRO A 187 21.75 46.80 -14.08
C PRO A 187 20.86 47.55 -13.10
N LEU A 188 20.52 48.75 -13.44
CA LEU A 188 19.57 49.60 -12.73
C LEU A 188 18.18 49.42 -13.34
N ALA A 189 17.14 49.36 -12.51
CA ALA A 189 15.77 49.31 -13.00
C ALA A 189 15.41 50.62 -13.72
N ALA A 190 14.60 50.53 -14.74
CA ALA A 190 14.17 51.70 -15.52
C ALA A 190 13.56 52.82 -14.66
N ALA A 191 12.96 52.47 -13.53
CA ALA A 191 12.40 53.43 -12.57
C ALA A 191 13.46 54.34 -11.88
N LEU A 192 14.72 53.90 -11.88
CA LEU A 192 15.84 54.65 -11.29
C LEU A 192 16.57 55.50 -12.32
N LEU A 193 16.28 55.31 -13.62
CA LEU A 193 16.94 56.05 -14.69
C LEU A 193 16.14 57.33 -15.04
N GLU A 194 16.85 58.39 -15.41
CA GLU A 194 16.25 59.58 -15.97
C GLU A 194 15.74 59.33 -17.40
N ALA A 195 15.07 60.31 -17.98
CA ALA A 195 14.51 60.21 -19.34
C ALA A 195 15.58 59.99 -20.43
N ASP A 196 16.82 60.37 -20.16
CA ASP A 196 17.98 60.15 -21.04
C ASP A 196 18.65 58.76 -20.83
N GLY A 197 18.09 57.92 -19.98
CA GLY A 197 18.62 56.60 -19.67
C GLY A 197 19.85 56.61 -18.75
N THR A 198 20.18 57.73 -18.16
CA THR A 198 21.30 57.88 -17.23
C THR A 198 20.81 57.90 -15.79
N PHE A 199 21.64 57.43 -14.87
CA PHE A 199 21.40 57.51 -13.44
C PHE A 199 22.23 58.69 -12.86
N ARG A 200 21.54 59.72 -12.37
CA ARG A 200 22.13 60.82 -11.66
C ARG A 200 21.77 60.75 -10.19
N GLY A 201 22.72 60.96 -9.33
CA GLY A 201 22.51 60.94 -7.89
C GLY A 201 23.03 59.66 -7.20
N TRP A 202 23.94 58.96 -7.85
CA TRP A 202 24.67 57.91 -7.20
C TRP A 202 25.51 58.44 -6.03
N ASP A 203 25.22 57.93 -4.85
CA ASP A 203 26.08 58.07 -3.69
C ASP A 203 26.84 56.76 -3.45
N GLU A 204 28.16 56.86 -3.43
CA GLU A 204 29.04 55.71 -3.26
C GLU A 204 28.72 54.90 -2.00
N ARG A 205 28.14 55.53 -0.99
CA ARG A 205 27.74 54.91 0.28
C ARG A 205 26.64 53.82 0.10
N PHE A 206 25.84 53.90 -0.97
CA PHE A 206 24.95 52.78 -1.34
C PHE A 206 25.69 51.50 -1.65
N SER A 207 26.97 51.57 -2.00
CA SER A 207 27.81 50.38 -2.21
C SER A 207 27.78 49.47 -0.99
N ARG A 208 27.88 50.05 0.21
CA ARG A 208 27.87 49.28 1.45
C ARG A 208 26.53 48.57 1.66
N ALA A 209 25.41 49.21 1.40
CA ALA A 209 24.09 48.62 1.49
C ALA A 209 23.91 47.46 0.46
N LEU A 210 24.32 47.70 -0.78
CA LEU A 210 24.20 46.71 -1.84
C LEU A 210 25.10 45.50 -1.64
N TYR A 211 26.26 45.67 -1.02
CA TYR A 211 27.23 44.59 -0.86
C TYR A 211 26.64 43.33 -0.24
N GLY A 212 26.08 43.44 0.96
CA GLY A 212 25.54 42.30 1.68
C GLY A 212 24.44 41.60 0.90
N ALA A 213 23.52 42.37 0.33
CA ALA A 213 22.42 41.86 -0.47
C ALA A 213 22.93 41.14 -1.73
N ALA A 214 23.85 41.74 -2.47
CA ALA A 214 24.39 41.21 -3.72
C ALA A 214 25.25 39.93 -3.51
N VAL A 215 26.02 39.91 -2.41
CA VAL A 215 26.79 38.71 -2.04
C VAL A 215 25.87 37.52 -1.68
N LEU A 216 24.83 37.78 -0.90
CA LEU A 216 23.89 36.74 -0.51
C LEU A 216 23.13 36.11 -1.68
N VAL A 217 22.77 36.89 -2.67
CA VAL A 217 22.13 36.40 -3.90
C VAL A 217 23.12 35.94 -4.96
N GLN A 218 24.41 35.93 -4.63
CA GLN A 218 25.50 35.44 -5.49
C GLN A 218 25.64 36.21 -6.81
N VAL A 219 25.25 37.45 -6.86
CA VAL A 219 25.36 38.30 -8.05
C VAL A 219 26.77 38.88 -8.16
N LEU A 220 27.38 39.17 -7.02
CA LEU A 220 28.78 39.57 -6.98
C LEU A 220 29.61 38.31 -6.73
N PRO A 221 30.51 37.91 -7.64
CA PRO A 221 31.48 36.88 -7.34
C PRO A 221 32.39 37.47 -6.25
N GLY A 222 32.07 37.15 -5.02
CA GLY A 222 32.99 37.43 -3.94
C GLY A 222 34.28 36.65 -4.18
N PRO A 223 35.45 37.28 -4.14
CA PRO A 223 36.68 36.56 -4.01
C PRO A 223 36.65 35.87 -2.66
N GLY A 224 36.21 34.62 -2.70
CA GLY A 224 36.15 33.81 -1.50
C GLY A 224 35.12 34.19 -0.50
N ARG A 225 34.16 35.09 -0.85
CA ARG A 225 33.06 35.00 -0.08
C ARG A 225 33.03 35.39 1.30
N THR A 226 32.61 36.22 1.57
CA THR A 226 32.72 36.73 2.75
C THR A 226 31.59 37.34 3.28
N PHE A 227 31.52 37.44 4.40
CA PHE A 227 31.04 38.33 5.41
C PHE A 227 29.54 38.32 5.70
N PRO A 228 28.75 37.31 5.54
CA PRO A 228 27.62 37.20 6.39
C PRO A 228 28.12 36.74 7.76
N PHE A 229 28.04 37.63 8.73
CA PHE A 229 28.22 37.21 10.13
C PHE A 229 27.01 36.50 10.67
N ALA A 230 25.95 36.49 9.97
CA ALA A 230 24.77 35.89 10.50
C ALA A 230 24.55 34.50 10.04
N THR A 231 24.34 33.74 10.94
CA THR A 231 23.92 32.36 10.92
C THR A 231 22.43 32.16 10.73
N VAL A 232 21.73 33.11 10.15
CA VAL A 232 20.40 32.73 9.64
C VAL A 232 20.68 31.88 8.42
N ARG A 233 20.58 30.57 8.56
CA ARG A 233 20.63 29.66 7.42
C ARG A 233 19.67 30.20 6.38
N LEU A 234 20.20 30.59 5.22
CA LEU A 234 19.46 31.03 4.05
C LEU A 234 18.44 30.01 3.52
N SER A 235 18.38 28.87 4.17
CA SER A 235 17.39 27.85 3.93
C SER A 235 16.11 28.12 4.70
N GLY A 236 15.44 29.16 4.36
CA GLY A 236 14.00 29.17 4.57
C GLY A 236 13.41 28.06 3.72
N PHE A 237 13.24 26.90 4.29
CA PHE A 237 12.47 25.85 3.64
C PHE A 237 11.08 26.43 3.37
N ASN A 238 10.66 26.43 2.13
CA ASN A 238 9.31 26.83 1.79
C ASN A 238 8.33 25.81 2.37
N LEU A 239 7.89 26.07 3.61
CA LEU A 239 7.00 25.18 4.35
C LEU A 239 5.75 24.83 3.55
N ARG A 240 5.26 25.75 2.71
CA ARG A 240 4.12 25.50 1.82
C ARG A 240 4.47 24.46 0.74
N ARG A 241 5.66 24.53 0.16
CA ARG A 241 6.12 23.54 -0.83
C ARG A 241 6.43 22.19 -0.19
N ILE A 242 7.03 22.22 1.01
CA ILE A 242 7.27 20.98 1.79
C ILE A 242 5.94 20.33 2.17
N ALA A 243 4.99 21.11 2.68
CA ALA A 243 3.65 20.61 2.99
C ALA A 243 2.96 20.07 1.74
N GLY A 244 3.03 20.78 0.61
CA GLY A 244 2.51 20.33 -0.67
C GLY A 244 3.16 19.03 -1.14
N ALA A 245 4.48 18.93 -1.08
CA ALA A 245 5.20 17.69 -1.43
C ALA A 245 4.85 16.54 -0.49
N ALA A 246 4.73 16.79 0.82
CA ALA A 246 4.31 15.78 1.79
C ALA A 246 2.89 15.28 1.54
N VAL A 247 1.96 16.18 1.20
CA VAL A 247 0.59 15.81 0.82
C VAL A 247 0.59 14.98 -0.47
N CYS A 248 1.30 15.40 -1.51
CA CYS A 248 1.42 14.63 -2.74
C CYS A 248 2.03 13.24 -2.50
N PHE A 249 3.06 13.15 -1.66
CA PHE A 249 3.67 11.87 -1.28
C PHE A 249 2.69 10.98 -0.51
N ALA A 250 1.95 11.54 0.46
CA ALA A 250 0.95 10.82 1.23
C ALA A 250 -0.20 10.30 0.34
N VAL A 251 -0.68 11.14 -0.60
CA VAL A 251 -1.70 10.72 -1.58
C VAL A 251 -1.18 9.62 -2.50
N SER A 252 0.06 9.75 -2.99
CA SER A 252 0.69 8.72 -3.84
C SER A 252 0.85 7.39 -3.09
N LEU A 253 1.26 7.43 -1.83
CA LEU A 253 1.37 6.25 -0.97
C LEU A 253 0.00 5.61 -0.73
N LEU A 254 -1.03 6.42 -0.46
CA LEU A 254 -2.39 5.94 -0.29
C LEU A 254 -2.90 5.24 -1.55
N LEU A 255 -2.69 5.84 -2.73
CA LEU A 255 -3.06 5.24 -4.02
C LEU A 255 -2.33 3.93 -4.28
N LEU A 256 -1.07 3.84 -3.89
CA LEU A 256 -0.27 2.62 -4.04
C LEU A 256 -0.77 1.51 -3.12
N VAL A 257 -1.08 1.82 -1.86
CA VAL A 257 -1.64 0.86 -0.90
C VAL A 257 -3.03 0.41 -1.34
N THR A 258 -3.93 1.34 -1.70
CA THR A 258 -5.26 0.99 -2.20
C THR A 258 -5.22 0.20 -3.50
N GLY A 259 -4.30 0.53 -4.40
CA GLY A 259 -4.05 -0.24 -5.62
C GLY A 259 -3.58 -1.67 -5.34
N ALA A 260 -2.66 -1.84 -4.38
CA ALA A 260 -2.21 -3.15 -3.95
C ALA A 260 -3.34 -3.98 -3.30
N ASP A 261 -4.20 -3.35 -2.49
CA ASP A 261 -5.34 -4.02 -1.87
C ASP A 261 -6.41 -4.41 -2.90
N ILE A 262 -6.68 -3.55 -3.88
CA ILE A 262 -7.57 -3.88 -5.02
C ILE A 262 -7.00 -5.05 -5.82
N TYR A 263 -5.69 -5.04 -6.08
CA TYR A 263 -5.03 -6.14 -6.78
C TYR A 263 -5.13 -7.45 -6.00
N ARG A 264 -4.88 -7.44 -4.68
CA ARG A 264 -5.05 -8.61 -3.80
C ARG A 264 -6.50 -9.11 -3.79
N LEU A 265 -7.48 -8.22 -3.71
CA LEU A 265 -8.90 -8.57 -3.79
C LEU A 265 -9.25 -9.20 -5.15
N TYR A 266 -8.68 -8.69 -6.22
CA TYR A 266 -8.90 -9.23 -7.56
C TYR A 266 -8.32 -10.64 -7.71
N THR A 267 -7.08 -10.88 -7.25
CA THR A 267 -6.44 -12.20 -7.27
C THR A 267 -7.19 -13.19 -6.38
N ALA A 268 -7.57 -12.79 -5.16
CA ALA A 268 -8.36 -13.63 -4.26
C ALA A 268 -9.75 -14.00 -4.85
N ARG A 269 -10.38 -13.07 -5.58
CA ARG A 269 -11.63 -13.36 -6.30
C ARG A 269 -11.44 -14.32 -7.47
N GLN A 270 -10.32 -14.24 -8.17
CA GLN A 270 -9.99 -15.21 -9.23
C GLN A 270 -9.75 -16.61 -8.65
N GLU A 271 -8.96 -16.70 -7.58
CA GLU A 271 -8.73 -17.97 -6.87
C GLU A 271 -10.04 -18.57 -6.34
N ALA A 272 -10.89 -17.74 -5.73
CA ALA A 272 -12.19 -18.20 -5.24
C ALA A 272 -13.08 -18.72 -6.40
N ARG A 273 -13.06 -18.07 -7.57
CA ARG A 273 -13.81 -18.58 -8.76
C ARG A 273 -13.24 -19.88 -9.28
N GLN A 274 -11.91 -20.03 -9.30
CA GLN A 274 -11.27 -21.28 -9.70
C GLN A 274 -11.63 -22.41 -8.73
N LEU A 275 -11.53 -22.19 -7.43
CA LEU A 275 -11.94 -23.14 -6.41
C LEU A 275 -13.44 -23.50 -6.50
N GLN A 276 -14.30 -22.53 -6.77
CA GLN A 276 -15.72 -22.79 -6.99
C GLN A 276 -15.98 -23.63 -8.24
N ALA A 277 -15.21 -23.40 -9.31
CA ALA A 277 -15.30 -24.20 -10.53
C ALA A 277 -14.81 -25.66 -10.28
N GLU A 278 -13.71 -25.83 -9.55
CA GLU A 278 -13.21 -27.14 -9.14
C GLU A 278 -14.21 -27.88 -8.23
N LEU A 279 -14.79 -27.17 -7.26
CA LEU A 279 -15.83 -27.72 -6.40
C LEU A 279 -17.10 -28.11 -7.20
N ALA A 280 -17.47 -27.32 -8.21
CA ALA A 280 -18.59 -27.65 -9.07
C ALA A 280 -18.34 -28.93 -9.91
N LEU A 281 -17.11 -29.07 -10.44
CA LEU A 281 -16.68 -30.28 -11.14
C LEU A 281 -16.67 -31.51 -10.21
N SER A 282 -16.07 -31.36 -9.02
CA SER A 282 -16.02 -32.42 -8.01
C SER A 282 -17.42 -32.84 -7.52
N ARG A 283 -18.35 -31.88 -7.36
CA ARG A 283 -19.76 -32.19 -7.06
C ARG A 283 -20.43 -32.93 -8.19
N GLY A 284 -20.14 -32.57 -9.45
CA GLY A 284 -20.64 -33.28 -10.61
C GLY A 284 -20.14 -34.71 -10.65
N GLU A 285 -18.90 -34.99 -10.32
CA GLU A 285 -18.35 -36.33 -10.21
C GLU A 285 -18.96 -37.11 -9.02
N MET A 286 -19.12 -36.44 -7.87
CA MET A 286 -19.73 -37.05 -6.69
C MET A 286 -21.20 -37.45 -6.94
N ASN A 287 -21.97 -36.59 -7.60
CA ASN A 287 -23.34 -36.88 -7.99
C ASN A 287 -23.39 -38.09 -8.97
N ARG A 288 -22.47 -38.14 -9.94
CA ARG A 288 -22.36 -39.33 -10.81
C ARG A 288 -22.03 -40.60 -10.04
N MET A 289 -21.12 -40.54 -9.05
CA MET A 289 -20.80 -41.67 -8.21
C MET A 289 -22.00 -42.08 -7.33
N GLU A 290 -22.79 -41.12 -6.85
CA GLU A 290 -24.04 -41.44 -6.12
C GLU A 290 -25.08 -42.10 -7.03
N ASP A 291 -25.21 -41.62 -8.27
CA ASP A 291 -26.09 -42.24 -9.28
C ASP A 291 -25.66 -43.67 -9.61
N PHE A 292 -24.35 -43.92 -9.80
CA PHE A 292 -23.82 -45.26 -9.99
C PHE A 292 -24.06 -46.15 -8.80
N ARG A 293 -23.87 -45.69 -7.57
CA ARG A 293 -24.17 -46.46 -6.35
C ARG A 293 -25.67 -46.76 -6.22
N ALA A 294 -26.52 -45.83 -6.58
CA ALA A 294 -27.96 -46.02 -6.61
C ALA A 294 -28.35 -47.06 -7.64
N GLU A 295 -27.72 -47.07 -8.81
CA GLU A 295 -27.93 -48.06 -9.87
C GLU A 295 -27.41 -49.46 -9.44
N GLU A 296 -26.23 -49.55 -8.85
CA GLU A 296 -25.70 -50.79 -8.26
C GLU A 296 -26.62 -51.33 -7.18
N ALA A 297 -27.10 -50.49 -6.26
CA ALA A 297 -28.02 -50.91 -5.21
C ALA A 297 -29.41 -51.32 -5.78
N TRP A 298 -29.81 -50.76 -6.92
CA TRP A 298 -31.02 -51.18 -7.61
C TRP A 298 -30.84 -52.55 -8.27
N ILE A 299 -29.69 -52.77 -8.95
CA ILE A 299 -29.33 -54.04 -9.56
C ILE A 299 -29.24 -55.15 -8.49
N ALA A 300 -28.55 -54.87 -7.37
CA ALA A 300 -28.43 -55.81 -6.26
C ALA A 300 -29.82 -56.19 -5.69
N ARG A 301 -30.71 -55.25 -5.48
CA ARG A 301 -32.08 -55.51 -5.01
C ARG A 301 -32.88 -56.34 -6.02
N ARG A 302 -32.71 -56.11 -7.31
CA ARG A 302 -33.34 -56.88 -8.37
C ARG A 302 -32.83 -58.31 -8.41
N ASP A 303 -31.52 -58.53 -8.26
CA ASP A 303 -30.89 -59.83 -8.21
C ASP A 303 -31.35 -60.59 -6.98
N ASP A 304 -31.44 -59.98 -5.82
CA ASP A 304 -31.96 -60.61 -4.60
C ASP A 304 -33.44 -60.99 -4.73
N ALA A 305 -34.22 -60.10 -5.37
CA ALA A 305 -35.62 -60.44 -5.66
C ALA A 305 -35.75 -61.58 -6.65
N LEU A 306 -34.90 -61.66 -7.67
CA LEU A 306 -34.88 -62.82 -8.60
C LEU A 306 -34.43 -64.08 -7.91
N ARG A 307 -33.42 -64.00 -7.05
CA ARG A 307 -32.97 -65.19 -6.25
C ARG A 307 -34.05 -65.65 -5.28
N SER A 308 -34.74 -64.74 -4.61
CA SER A 308 -35.83 -65.07 -3.71
C SER A 308 -36.99 -65.70 -4.46
N LEU A 309 -37.33 -65.20 -5.64
CA LEU A 309 -38.34 -65.80 -6.50
C LEU A 309 -37.91 -67.22 -6.99
N SER A 310 -36.67 -67.40 -7.37
CA SER A 310 -36.17 -68.70 -7.82
C SER A 310 -36.04 -69.67 -6.69
N ALA A 311 -35.71 -69.21 -5.45
CA ALA A 311 -35.66 -70.10 -4.27
C ALA A 311 -37.03 -70.46 -3.74
N ALA A 312 -38.01 -69.54 -3.92
CA ALA A 312 -39.38 -69.78 -3.43
C ALA A 312 -40.23 -70.62 -4.37
N SER A 313 -39.80 -70.86 -5.58
CA SER A 313 -40.55 -71.67 -6.54
C SER A 313 -39.84 -73.00 -6.77
N PRO A 314 -40.40 -74.12 -6.30
CA PRO A 314 -39.90 -75.43 -6.72
C PRO A 314 -39.92 -75.47 -8.25
N PRO A 315 -38.91 -76.12 -8.87
CA PRO A 315 -38.83 -76.18 -10.32
C PRO A 315 -40.11 -76.77 -10.86
N ALA A 316 -40.84 -76.08 -11.67
CA ALA A 316 -42.14 -76.47 -12.20
C ALA A 316 -42.10 -77.94 -12.77
N ALA A 317 -40.95 -78.30 -13.32
CA ALA A 317 -40.68 -79.61 -13.81
C ALA A 317 -40.72 -80.68 -12.68
N ALA A 318 -40.24 -80.38 -11.47
CA ALA A 318 -40.28 -81.25 -10.33
C ALA A 318 -41.71 -81.47 -9.83
N VAL A 319 -42.51 -80.38 -9.79
CA VAL A 319 -43.93 -80.49 -9.41
C VAL A 319 -44.73 -81.29 -10.44
N LEU A 320 -44.51 -81.04 -11.72
CA LEU A 320 -45.18 -81.74 -12.79
C LEU A 320 -44.76 -83.25 -12.81
N SER A 321 -43.49 -83.58 -12.60
CA SER A 321 -43.03 -84.96 -12.52
C SER A 321 -43.61 -85.71 -11.29
N PHE A 322 -43.72 -84.96 -10.16
CA PHE A 322 -44.32 -85.44 -8.94
C PHE A 322 -45.79 -85.76 -9.14
N LEU A 323 -46.56 -85.01 -9.84
CA LEU A 323 -47.95 -85.23 -10.17
C LEU A 323 -48.11 -86.24 -11.28
N GLY A 324 -47.24 -86.25 -12.29
CA GLY A 324 -47.28 -87.22 -13.38
C GLY A 324 -47.03 -88.66 -12.95
N ALA A 325 -46.23 -88.89 -11.89
CA ALA A 325 -45.97 -90.19 -11.32
C ALA A 325 -47.23 -90.82 -10.62
N ARG A 326 -48.30 -89.99 -10.49
CA ARG A 326 -49.55 -90.43 -9.78
C ARG A 326 -50.77 -90.41 -10.68
N ASN A 327 -50.66 -90.97 -11.81
CA ASN A 327 -51.77 -91.04 -12.73
C ASN A 327 -52.70 -92.15 -12.29
N VAL A 328 -53.95 -91.83 -11.83
CA VAL A 328 -54.99 -92.74 -11.46
C VAL A 328 -56.06 -92.64 -12.57
N ALA A 329 -56.48 -93.80 -13.07
CA ALA A 329 -57.50 -93.84 -14.11
C ALA A 329 -58.84 -93.31 -13.60
N GLY A 330 -59.38 -92.34 -14.31
CA GLY A 330 -60.64 -91.65 -13.94
C GLY A 330 -60.47 -90.34 -13.10
N VAL A 331 -59.21 -89.84 -12.91
CA VAL A 331 -58.95 -88.57 -12.29
C VAL A 331 -58.31 -87.64 -13.31
N TYR A 332 -58.87 -86.42 -13.45
CA TYR A 332 -58.38 -85.37 -14.38
C TYR A 332 -58.07 -84.12 -13.61
N LEU A 333 -56.86 -83.62 -13.75
CA LEU A 333 -56.44 -82.32 -13.13
C LEU A 333 -56.81 -81.22 -14.09
N THR A 334 -57.50 -80.19 -13.53
CA THR A 334 -57.97 -79.05 -14.31
C THR A 334 -57.18 -77.79 -14.03
N GLU A 335 -56.67 -77.62 -12.81
CA GLU A 335 -55.94 -76.41 -12.42
C GLU A 335 -54.91 -76.76 -11.34
N LEU A 336 -53.72 -76.13 -11.48
CA LEU A 336 -52.64 -76.24 -10.52
C LEU A 336 -52.25 -74.82 -10.12
N SER A 337 -52.38 -74.51 -8.87
CA SER A 337 -52.00 -73.21 -8.38
C SER A 337 -51.08 -73.33 -7.14
N LEU A 338 -49.97 -72.55 -7.19
CA LEU A 338 -49.05 -72.48 -6.07
C LEU A 338 -49.51 -71.29 -5.19
N GLN A 339 -49.83 -71.58 -3.95
CA GLN A 339 -50.26 -70.52 -3.02
C GLN A 339 -49.06 -69.90 -2.27
N PRO A 340 -49.17 -68.62 -1.83
CA PRO A 340 -48.08 -67.91 -1.14
C PRO A 340 -47.56 -68.59 0.13
N GLN A 341 -48.32 -69.47 0.69
CA GLN A 341 -47.98 -70.29 1.89
C GLN A 341 -47.22 -71.58 1.58
N GLN A 342 -46.62 -71.67 0.39
CA GLN A 342 -45.90 -72.89 -0.07
C GLN A 342 -46.76 -74.11 -0.09
N SER A 343 -48.06 -74.03 -0.34
CA SER A 343 -48.95 -75.13 -0.60
C SER A 343 -49.32 -75.16 -2.09
N LEU A 344 -49.38 -76.40 -2.64
CA LEU A 344 -49.85 -76.65 -3.99
C LEU A 344 -51.33 -76.96 -3.95
N GLN A 345 -52.15 -76.11 -4.51
CA GLN A 345 -53.53 -76.39 -4.67
C GLN A 345 -53.80 -77.07 -6.02
N ILE A 346 -54.40 -78.22 -5.98
CA ILE A 346 -54.70 -79.07 -7.10
C ILE A 346 -56.21 -79.12 -7.22
N LYS A 347 -56.76 -78.69 -8.34
CA LYS A 347 -58.17 -78.84 -8.66
C LYS A 347 -58.32 -79.92 -9.78
N GLY A 348 -59.32 -80.72 -9.68
CA GLY A 348 -59.56 -81.76 -10.65
C GLY A 348 -60.99 -82.34 -10.57
N GLU A 349 -61.25 -83.25 -11.46
CA GLU A 349 -62.47 -84.00 -11.51
C GLU A 349 -62.18 -85.47 -11.45
N ALA A 350 -62.94 -86.27 -10.67
CA ALA A 350 -62.90 -87.68 -10.58
C ALA A 350 -64.21 -88.33 -11.06
N VAL A 351 -64.14 -89.36 -11.78
CA VAL A 351 -65.32 -90.03 -12.31
C VAL A 351 -66.09 -90.74 -11.17
N THR A 352 -65.42 -91.27 -10.19
CA THR A 352 -66.00 -92.01 -9.02
C THR A 352 -65.30 -91.56 -7.71
N TYR A 353 -65.98 -91.78 -6.57
CA TYR A 353 -65.35 -91.50 -5.24
C TYR A 353 -64.20 -92.45 -4.97
N ASP A 354 -64.27 -93.68 -5.49
CA ASP A 354 -63.19 -94.69 -5.30
C ASP A 354 -61.91 -94.19 -6.05
N ALA A 355 -62.04 -93.68 -7.27
CA ALA A 355 -60.90 -93.08 -8.01
C ALA A 355 -60.29 -91.89 -7.28
N LEU A 356 -61.13 -91.01 -6.65
CA LEU A 356 -60.65 -89.90 -5.84
C LEU A 356 -59.98 -90.35 -4.58
N ALA A 357 -60.52 -91.46 -3.92
CA ALA A 357 -59.88 -92.03 -2.72
C ALA A 357 -58.53 -92.68 -3.05
N ASP A 358 -58.44 -93.36 -4.18
CA ASP A 358 -57.20 -94.00 -4.65
C ASP A 358 -56.16 -92.90 -4.98
N TYR A 359 -56.59 -91.75 -5.55
CA TYR A 359 -55.72 -90.62 -5.83
C TYR A 359 -55.22 -89.93 -4.55
N LEU A 360 -56.06 -89.80 -3.51
CA LEU A 360 -55.67 -89.28 -2.19
C LEU A 360 -54.77 -90.26 -1.45
N ALA A 361 -55.08 -91.54 -1.48
CA ALA A 361 -54.24 -92.59 -0.86
C ALA A 361 -52.80 -92.56 -1.42
N GLY A 362 -52.64 -92.18 -2.69
CA GLY A 362 -51.32 -92.00 -3.29
C GLY A 362 -50.50 -90.85 -2.64
N PHE A 363 -51.16 -89.83 -2.07
CA PHE A 363 -50.47 -88.77 -1.30
C PHE A 363 -50.23 -89.24 0.15
N GLU A 364 -51.10 -89.96 0.77
CA GLU A 364 -50.97 -90.54 2.13
C GLU A 364 -49.85 -91.55 2.23
N ALA A 365 -49.69 -92.43 1.27
CA ALA A 365 -48.61 -93.39 1.20
C ALA A 365 -47.20 -92.74 1.16
N GLN A 366 -47.12 -91.42 0.88
CA GLN A 366 -45.88 -90.67 0.90
C GLN A 366 -45.76 -89.84 2.19
N ALA A 367 -46.87 -89.60 2.88
CA ALA A 367 -46.84 -88.94 4.19
C ALA A 367 -46.13 -89.86 5.21
N ASP A 368 -46.29 -91.18 5.11
CA ASP A 368 -45.61 -92.23 5.93
C ASP A 368 -44.07 -92.21 5.69
N LYS A 369 -43.59 -91.62 4.64
CA LYS A 369 -42.14 -91.46 4.32
C LYS A 369 -41.58 -90.15 4.68
N GLY A 370 -42.23 -89.36 5.57
CA GLY A 370 -41.77 -88.08 6.05
C GLY A 370 -42.35 -86.85 5.31
N GLY A 371 -43.31 -87.08 4.40
CA GLY A 371 -44.03 -86.01 3.75
C GLY A 371 -45.34 -85.66 4.48
N ARG A 372 -45.79 -84.41 4.39
CA ARG A 372 -47.10 -84.01 4.91
C ARG A 372 -48.19 -84.48 3.96
N GLY A 373 -49.24 -85.10 4.49
CA GLY A 373 -50.37 -85.62 3.72
C GLY A 373 -51.13 -84.53 2.96
N ALA A 374 -51.73 -84.93 1.84
CA ALA A 374 -52.63 -84.08 1.09
C ALA A 374 -53.96 -83.92 1.79
N ALA A 375 -54.47 -82.70 1.90
CA ALA A 375 -55.78 -82.44 2.50
C ALA A 375 -56.82 -82.15 1.40
N LEU A 376 -57.93 -82.93 1.40
CA LEU A 376 -59.07 -82.60 0.56
C LEU A 376 -59.81 -81.43 1.18
N THR A 377 -59.75 -80.21 0.54
CA THR A 377 -60.34 -79.01 1.04
C THR A 377 -61.74 -78.74 0.51
N GLY A 378 -62.15 -79.42 -0.53
CA GLY A 378 -63.49 -79.29 -1.08
C GLY A 378 -63.83 -80.38 -2.10
N SER A 379 -65.06 -80.93 -2.05
CA SER A 379 -65.57 -81.79 -3.09
C SER A 379 -67.00 -81.38 -3.47
N THR A 380 -67.31 -81.33 -4.75
CA THR A 380 -68.64 -81.01 -5.28
C THR A 380 -69.06 -82.08 -6.31
N ARG A 381 -70.30 -82.56 -6.19
CA ARG A 381 -70.82 -83.54 -7.16
C ARG A 381 -71.55 -82.88 -8.28
N HIS A 382 -71.22 -83.17 -9.53
CA HIS A 382 -71.88 -82.73 -10.74
C HIS A 382 -72.42 -83.95 -11.56
N GLU A 383 -73.28 -83.71 -12.57
CA GLU A 383 -73.88 -84.79 -13.40
C GLU A 383 -72.85 -85.65 -14.16
N GLY A 384 -71.58 -85.24 -14.27
CA GLY A 384 -70.53 -85.97 -14.99
C GLY A 384 -69.36 -86.43 -14.13
N GLY A 385 -69.36 -86.21 -12.80
CA GLY A 385 -68.22 -86.53 -11.95
C GLY A 385 -68.20 -85.80 -10.62
N ILE A 386 -67.07 -85.87 -9.93
CA ILE A 386 -66.83 -85.25 -8.62
C ILE A 386 -65.68 -84.30 -8.78
N GLY A 387 -66.01 -83.01 -8.74
CA GLY A 387 -64.98 -81.94 -8.66
C GLY A 387 -64.32 -81.93 -7.29
N PHE A 388 -62.98 -81.84 -7.23
CA PHE A 388 -62.27 -81.84 -5.98
C PHE A 388 -61.19 -80.73 -5.96
N ILE A 389 -60.87 -80.34 -4.75
CA ILE A 389 -59.76 -79.40 -4.45
C ILE A 389 -58.90 -80.11 -3.38
N ILE A 390 -57.66 -80.34 -3.71
CA ILE A 390 -56.64 -80.89 -2.80
C ILE A 390 -55.57 -79.89 -2.56
N GLU A 391 -55.17 -79.77 -1.32
CA GLU A 391 -54.02 -78.90 -0.94
C GLU A 391 -52.87 -79.77 -0.44
N VAL A 392 -51.73 -79.68 -1.08
CA VAL A 392 -50.53 -80.38 -0.75
C VAL A 392 -49.48 -79.42 -0.22
N PRO A 393 -49.13 -79.47 1.07
CA PRO A 393 -48.06 -78.59 1.56
C PRO A 393 -46.72 -79.05 0.94
N LEU A 394 -46.05 -78.10 0.29
CA LEU A 394 -44.69 -78.31 -0.20
C LEU A 394 -43.73 -78.06 0.95
N VAL A 395 -42.88 -78.98 1.30
CA VAL A 395 -41.80 -78.78 2.26
C VAL A 395 -40.73 -77.91 1.55
N ALA A 396 -40.48 -76.72 2.03
CA ALA A 396 -39.28 -75.99 1.64
C ALA A 396 -38.08 -76.80 2.07
N ALA A 397 -37.19 -77.13 1.13
CA ALA A 397 -35.89 -77.72 1.47
C ALA A 397 -35.19 -76.65 2.37
N GLU A 398 -35.02 -76.98 3.67
CA GLU A 398 -34.33 -76.11 4.59
C GLU A 398 -32.95 -75.82 4.03
N ALA A 399 -32.70 -74.54 3.88
CA ALA A 399 -31.43 -73.96 3.49
C ALA A 399 -30.45 -74.15 4.66
N GLU A 400 -29.84 -75.31 4.78
CA GLU A 400 -28.74 -75.55 5.70
C GLU A 400 -27.39 -75.19 5.11
N SER A 401 -27.30 -73.96 4.54
CA SER A 401 -26.01 -73.46 3.99
C SER A 401 -25.76 -71.97 4.13
N ALA A 402 -26.49 -71.29 5.00
CA ALA A 402 -26.30 -69.85 5.14
C ALA A 402 -25.67 -69.38 6.48
N ALA A 403 -25.32 -70.29 7.37
CA ALA A 403 -24.79 -69.93 8.70
C ALA A 403 -23.25 -69.94 8.81
N THR A 404 -22.52 -70.43 7.80
CA THR A 404 -21.04 -70.56 7.91
C THR A 404 -20.23 -69.52 7.18
N VAL A 405 -20.87 -68.52 6.56
CA VAL A 405 -20.14 -67.45 5.82
C VAL A 405 -20.12 -66.12 6.56
N ARG A 406 -20.91 -65.93 7.62
CA ARG A 406 -20.99 -64.65 8.33
C ARG A 406 -19.98 -64.46 9.48
N GLU A 407 -19.27 -65.49 9.92
CA GLU A 407 -18.24 -65.32 10.98
C GLU A 407 -16.82 -65.04 10.47
N GLY A 408 -16.59 -65.06 9.16
CA GLY A 408 -15.26 -64.81 8.57
C GLY A 408 -14.95 -63.31 8.21
N GLU A 409 -15.95 -62.44 8.16
CA GLU A 409 -15.78 -61.11 7.64
C GLU A 409 -15.68 -59.97 8.70
N GLU A 410 -16.07 -60.30 9.95
CA GLU A 410 -15.96 -59.34 11.07
C GLU A 410 -14.58 -59.31 11.75
N ALA A 411 -13.73 -60.33 11.45
CA ALA A 411 -12.37 -60.40 12.02
C ALA A 411 -11.30 -59.64 11.20
N ALA A 412 -11.62 -59.14 10.01
CA ALA A 412 -10.66 -58.49 9.12
C ALA A 412 -10.65 -56.95 9.21
N HIS A 413 -11.60 -56.32 9.90
CA HIS A 413 -11.69 -54.86 10.02
C HIS A 413 -11.19 -54.26 11.35
N ALA A 414 -10.72 -55.10 12.28
CA ALA A 414 -10.26 -54.66 13.61
C ALA A 414 -8.74 -54.54 13.75
N SER A 415 -7.97 -54.50 12.65
CA SER A 415 -6.49 -54.38 12.72
C SER A 415 -5.92 -53.35 11.79
N LEU A 416 -6.61 -52.22 11.60
CA LEU A 416 -6.05 -51.04 10.97
C LEU A 416 -6.69 -49.76 11.61
N GLU A 417 -6.39 -49.54 12.88
CA GLU A 417 -6.29 -48.23 13.50
C GLU A 417 -4.91 -48.09 14.13
#